data_fdead503726d5ce2c871a64d98b5bb3f
#
_entry.id   fdead503726d5ce2c871a64d98b5bb3f
#
_cell.length_a   1.000
_cell.length_b   1.000
_cell.length_c   1.000
_cell.angle_alpha   90.00
_cell.angle_beta   90.00
_cell.angle_gamma   90.00
#
_symmetry.space_group_name_H-M   'P 1'
#
loop_
_entity.id
_entity.type
_entity.pdbx_description
1 polymer ?
#
loop_
_entity_poly.entity_id
_entity_poly.type
_entity_poly.pdbx_seq_one_letter_code
_entity_poly.pdbx_strand_id
1 'polypeptide(L)'
;MKKISNYFKPYKGLPLSIYIIFFASIVNNVGNFVGPFLTMFLTYRIGISIGVVGIIVAINAGLGLIGTMIGGYLIDSIGRKKVLVVFGVAAGIGYGLCAFINDPIIITIILMVSSFVGGFSHPVYGTITTDLTEGKQRNAAFSLNYMALNIGFSVGPLLAGFLYENYLMWFFLGDAITTFISIALVFVFVPETKPTKVEMEKSKTKALESAEEGSLLKALIKRPTLLIFSFIIVIYFIVFSQFTFGLSIQVGDIFKNNGATIFGSLMTVNAVLCSVLTVFITSATKNIKAALCIAIGGLLYALGFGMMFFIDSYYMFIISTATWTVGEILVATNTSVYIANHTPITHRGRFNSVFPIIRKLGFMIGPMMAGFYVKYTNIRNLWVLVAALALIGSLMMYKLYTVDKIKVEAIQT
;
A
#
# COMPACT_ATOMS: atom_id res chain seq x y z
N MET A 1 16.55 -24.16 -19.78
CA MET A 1 17.40 -23.58 -18.73
C MET A 1 18.04 -22.24 -19.09
N LYS A 2 18.65 -22.02 -20.27
CA LYS A 2 19.28 -20.72 -20.66
C LYS A 2 18.31 -19.51 -20.66
N LYS A 3 17.02 -19.67 -21.00
CA LYS A 3 16.03 -18.56 -20.96
C LYS A 3 15.70 -18.13 -19.52
N ILE A 4 15.57 -19.05 -18.57
CA ILE A 4 15.27 -18.75 -17.16
C ILE A 4 16.48 -18.03 -16.50
N SER A 5 17.72 -18.43 -16.81
CA SER A 5 18.93 -17.76 -16.32
C SER A 5 19.02 -16.28 -16.71
N ASN A 6 18.46 -15.88 -17.85
CA ASN A 6 18.48 -14.49 -18.30
C ASN A 6 17.54 -13.58 -17.50
N TYR A 7 16.45 -14.09 -16.94
CA TYR A 7 15.53 -13.31 -16.09
C TYR A 7 16.16 -12.94 -14.74
N PHE A 8 17.08 -13.77 -14.23
CA PHE A 8 17.79 -13.52 -12.97
C PHE A 8 19.09 -12.72 -13.12
N LYS A 9 19.53 -12.45 -14.35
CA LYS A 9 20.73 -11.65 -14.62
C LYS A 9 20.72 -10.25 -13.97
N PRO A 10 19.62 -9.48 -13.99
CA PRO A 10 19.58 -8.14 -13.39
C PRO A 10 19.81 -8.15 -11.88
N TYR A 11 19.50 -9.26 -11.21
CA TYR A 11 19.62 -9.40 -9.76
C TYR A 11 20.99 -9.91 -9.32
N LYS A 12 21.86 -10.36 -10.24
CA LYS A 12 23.22 -10.80 -9.93
C LYS A 12 24.14 -9.60 -9.76
N GLY A 13 24.95 -9.63 -8.69
CA GLY A 13 25.97 -8.58 -8.45
C GLY A 13 25.44 -7.35 -7.71
N LEU A 14 24.24 -7.42 -7.12
CA LEU A 14 23.77 -6.42 -6.16
C LEU A 14 24.59 -6.52 -4.86
N PRO A 15 24.77 -5.43 -4.12
CA PRO A 15 25.36 -5.46 -2.78
C PRO A 15 24.68 -6.48 -1.87
N LEU A 16 25.43 -7.17 -1.01
CA LEU A 16 24.87 -8.14 -0.06
C LEU A 16 23.76 -7.54 0.80
N SER A 17 23.91 -6.29 1.20
CA SER A 17 22.92 -5.54 1.97
C SER A 17 21.55 -5.49 1.29
N ILE A 18 21.46 -5.47 -0.04
CA ILE A 18 20.19 -5.47 -0.79
C ILE A 18 19.47 -6.82 -0.64
N TYR A 19 20.21 -7.93 -0.67
CA TYR A 19 19.61 -9.25 -0.43
C TYR A 19 19.16 -9.40 1.02
N ILE A 20 19.91 -8.86 1.99
CA ILE A 20 19.51 -8.85 3.39
C ILE A 20 18.21 -8.04 3.56
N ILE A 21 18.11 -6.84 2.94
CA ILE A 21 16.89 -6.03 2.95
C ILE A 21 15.72 -6.80 2.33
N PHE A 22 15.96 -7.52 1.23
CA PHE A 22 14.94 -8.35 0.60
C PHE A 22 14.39 -9.40 1.58
N PHE A 23 15.24 -10.18 2.24
CA PHE A 23 14.82 -11.18 3.21
C PHE A 23 14.18 -10.55 4.45
N ALA A 24 14.75 -9.47 4.98
CA ALA A 24 14.16 -8.72 6.09
C ALA A 24 12.76 -8.20 5.74
N SER A 25 12.58 -7.69 4.52
CA SER A 25 11.27 -7.25 4.03
C SER A 25 10.27 -8.39 3.89
N ILE A 26 10.68 -9.58 3.43
CA ILE A 26 9.82 -10.78 3.39
C ILE A 26 9.35 -11.10 4.82
N VAL A 27 10.27 -11.24 5.77
CA VAL A 27 9.94 -11.59 7.16
C VAL A 27 8.97 -10.57 7.76
N ASN A 28 9.24 -9.28 7.58
CA ASN A 28 8.38 -8.21 8.10
C ASN A 28 6.98 -8.23 7.46
N ASN A 29 6.88 -8.43 6.13
CA ASN A 29 5.58 -8.45 5.46
C ASN A 29 4.80 -9.75 5.71
N VAL A 30 5.47 -10.90 5.89
CA VAL A 30 4.81 -12.15 6.33
C VAL A 30 4.19 -11.97 7.70
N GLY A 31 4.85 -11.24 8.60
CA GLY A 31 4.39 -11.01 9.97
C GLY A 31 3.49 -9.80 10.16
N ASN A 32 3.19 -9.02 9.12
CA ASN A 32 2.28 -7.89 9.24
C ASN A 32 0.83 -8.37 9.37
N PHE A 33 0.49 -8.85 10.56
CA PHE A 33 -0.81 -9.44 10.87
C PHE A 33 -1.83 -8.38 11.29
N VAL A 34 -1.44 -7.49 12.18
CA VAL A 34 -2.34 -6.52 12.81
C VAL A 34 -2.91 -5.53 11.78
N GLY A 35 -2.09 -5.01 10.87
CA GLY A 35 -2.52 -3.98 9.91
C GLY A 35 -3.76 -4.37 9.10
N PRO A 36 -3.73 -5.46 8.32
CA PRO A 36 -4.86 -5.91 7.51
C PRO A 36 -6.08 -6.35 8.32
N PHE A 37 -5.88 -6.88 9.54
CA PHE A 37 -6.94 -7.41 10.39
C PHE A 37 -7.48 -6.42 11.41
N LEU A 38 -6.98 -5.17 11.45
CA LEU A 38 -7.36 -4.16 12.43
C LEU A 38 -8.88 -3.95 12.49
N THR A 39 -9.53 -3.79 11.32
CA THR A 39 -10.98 -3.61 11.23
C THR A 39 -11.74 -4.79 11.87
N MET A 40 -11.35 -6.00 11.51
CA MET A 40 -11.98 -7.23 12.03
C MET A 40 -11.75 -7.37 13.54
N PHE A 41 -10.54 -7.05 14.01
CA PHE A 41 -10.20 -7.10 15.44
C PHE A 41 -11.05 -6.11 16.26
N LEU A 42 -11.14 -4.86 15.83
CA LEU A 42 -11.95 -3.84 16.52
C LEU A 42 -13.43 -4.17 16.50
N THR A 43 -13.93 -4.75 15.41
CA THR A 43 -15.36 -5.08 15.27
C THR A 43 -15.75 -6.33 16.05
N TYR A 44 -15.03 -7.44 15.88
CA TYR A 44 -15.49 -8.75 16.37
C TYR A 44 -14.83 -9.18 17.68
N ARG A 45 -13.59 -8.76 17.98
CA ARG A 45 -12.95 -9.12 19.25
C ARG A 45 -13.17 -8.07 20.33
N ILE A 46 -13.16 -6.80 19.96
CA ILE A 46 -13.41 -5.70 20.88
C ILE A 46 -14.91 -5.35 20.96
N GLY A 47 -15.66 -5.55 19.88
CA GLY A 47 -17.11 -5.25 19.86
C GLY A 47 -17.43 -3.78 19.62
N ILE A 48 -16.51 -3.01 19.03
CA ILE A 48 -16.74 -1.59 18.69
C ILE A 48 -17.69 -1.51 17.50
N SER A 49 -18.65 -0.57 17.55
CA SER A 49 -19.58 -0.34 16.45
C SER A 49 -18.84 0.05 15.16
N ILE A 50 -19.32 -0.44 14.01
CA ILE A 50 -18.67 -0.29 12.69
C ILE A 50 -18.41 1.20 12.36
N GLY A 51 -19.33 2.11 12.73
CA GLY A 51 -19.13 3.54 12.52
C GLY A 51 -17.92 4.09 13.27
N VAL A 52 -17.71 3.69 14.53
CA VAL A 52 -16.54 4.09 15.33
C VAL A 52 -15.28 3.40 14.83
N VAL A 53 -15.35 2.12 14.43
CA VAL A 53 -14.23 1.40 13.82
C VAL A 53 -13.72 2.14 12.57
N GLY A 54 -14.63 2.61 11.71
CA GLY A 54 -14.24 3.39 10.53
C GLY A 54 -13.44 4.65 10.88
N ILE A 55 -13.82 5.36 11.95
CA ILE A 55 -13.10 6.54 12.46
C ILE A 55 -11.72 6.12 13.01
N ILE A 56 -11.66 5.08 13.84
CA ILE A 56 -10.39 4.58 14.42
C ILE A 56 -9.42 4.17 13.33
N VAL A 57 -9.86 3.41 12.33
CA VAL A 57 -9.02 2.97 11.20
C VAL A 57 -8.54 4.17 10.39
N ALA A 58 -9.40 5.17 10.16
CA ALA A 58 -9.02 6.41 9.48
C ALA A 58 -7.95 7.19 10.26
N ILE A 59 -8.13 7.37 11.57
CA ILE A 59 -7.16 8.03 12.44
C ILE A 59 -5.84 7.23 12.45
N ASN A 60 -5.90 5.91 12.56
CA ASN A 60 -4.72 5.04 12.53
C ASN A 60 -3.92 5.21 11.23
N ALA A 61 -4.59 5.25 10.08
CA ALA A 61 -3.96 5.51 8.78
C ALA A 61 -3.34 6.91 8.72
N GLY A 62 -4.02 7.92 9.26
CA GLY A 62 -3.53 9.30 9.39
C GLY A 62 -2.27 9.40 10.26
N LEU A 63 -2.29 8.75 11.43
CA LEU A 63 -1.14 8.68 12.34
C LEU A 63 0.06 8.02 11.67
N GLY A 64 -0.13 6.90 10.97
CA GLY A 64 0.92 6.24 10.21
C GLY A 64 1.47 7.11 9.07
N LEU A 65 0.64 7.96 8.43
CA LEU A 65 1.08 8.94 7.43
C LEU A 65 1.96 10.02 8.07
N ILE A 66 1.50 10.64 9.16
CA ILE A 66 2.25 11.66 9.89
C ILE A 66 3.58 11.07 10.37
N GLY A 67 3.55 9.85 10.94
CA GLY A 67 4.75 9.12 11.31
C GLY A 67 5.73 8.95 10.15
N THR A 68 5.24 8.57 8.97
CA THR A 68 6.08 8.40 7.77
C THR A 68 6.74 9.73 7.33
N MET A 69 6.02 10.85 7.42
CA MET A 69 6.56 12.18 7.09
C MET A 69 7.66 12.61 8.07
N ILE A 70 7.41 12.46 9.37
CA ILE A 70 8.41 12.74 10.41
C ILE A 70 9.61 11.79 10.28
N GLY A 71 9.36 10.51 9.99
CA GLY A 71 10.38 9.49 9.77
C GLY A 71 11.36 9.85 8.66
N GLY A 72 10.86 10.41 7.54
CA GLY A 72 11.71 10.90 6.47
C GLY A 72 12.73 11.95 6.96
N TYR A 73 12.30 12.91 7.78
CA TYR A 73 13.21 13.91 8.38
C TYR A 73 14.18 13.26 9.37
N LEU A 74 13.71 12.34 10.22
CA LEU A 74 14.54 11.68 11.21
C LEU A 74 15.63 10.80 10.58
N ILE A 75 15.33 10.11 9.50
CA ILE A 75 16.29 9.30 8.74
C ILE A 75 17.49 10.14 8.31
N ASP A 76 17.25 11.34 7.82
CA ASP A 76 18.31 12.24 7.36
C ASP A 76 19.09 12.86 8.53
N SER A 77 18.43 13.13 9.65
CA SER A 77 19.04 13.80 10.81
C SER A 77 19.86 12.85 11.69
N ILE A 78 19.30 11.69 12.10
CA ILE A 78 19.94 10.78 13.09
C ILE A 78 20.49 9.49 12.47
N GLY A 79 20.13 9.16 11.21
CA GLY A 79 20.62 7.98 10.48
C GLY A 79 19.56 6.91 10.29
N ARG A 80 19.80 6.06 9.27
CA ARG A 80 18.81 5.07 8.78
C ARG A 80 18.62 3.95 9.82
N LYS A 81 19.71 3.34 10.24
CA LYS A 81 19.67 2.21 11.20
C LYS A 81 19.11 2.63 12.55
N LYS A 82 19.50 3.81 13.05
CA LYS A 82 19.02 4.32 14.34
C LYS A 82 17.51 4.49 14.34
N VAL A 83 16.94 5.09 13.28
CA VAL A 83 15.50 5.27 13.13
C VAL A 83 14.81 3.90 13.10
N LEU A 84 15.31 2.96 12.30
CA LEU A 84 14.72 1.62 12.20
C LEU A 84 14.71 0.91 13.55
N VAL A 85 15.84 0.91 14.25
CA VAL A 85 15.96 0.19 15.53
C VAL A 85 15.11 0.84 16.61
N VAL A 86 15.25 2.14 16.85
CA VAL A 86 14.55 2.81 17.96
C VAL A 86 13.03 2.75 17.76
N PHE A 87 12.54 3.18 16.61
CA PHE A 87 11.10 3.32 16.38
C PHE A 87 10.46 2.01 15.92
N GLY A 88 11.17 1.17 15.18
CA GLY A 88 10.67 -0.15 14.81
C GLY A 88 10.58 -1.09 16.01
N VAL A 89 11.58 -1.09 16.90
CA VAL A 89 11.52 -1.87 18.16
C VAL A 89 10.40 -1.35 19.06
N ALA A 90 10.26 -0.03 19.22
CA ALA A 90 9.17 0.54 20.02
C ALA A 90 7.79 0.16 19.48
N ALA A 91 7.58 0.18 18.15
CA ALA A 91 6.33 -0.27 17.53
C ALA A 91 6.11 -1.78 17.74
N GLY A 92 7.14 -2.61 17.56
CA GLY A 92 7.08 -4.06 17.80
C GLY A 92 6.77 -4.40 19.25
N ILE A 93 7.34 -3.68 20.22
CA ILE A 93 6.98 -3.83 21.64
C ILE A 93 5.50 -3.53 21.84
N GLY A 94 4.98 -2.45 21.24
CA GLY A 94 3.57 -2.10 21.33
C GLY A 94 2.65 -3.19 20.79
N TYR A 95 2.95 -3.76 19.62
CA TYR A 95 2.18 -4.91 19.09
C TYR A 95 2.29 -6.12 20.03
N GLY A 96 3.48 -6.44 20.53
CA GLY A 96 3.68 -7.55 21.45
C GLY A 96 2.95 -7.37 22.79
N LEU A 97 2.88 -6.16 23.34
CA LEU A 97 2.12 -5.86 24.56
C LEU A 97 0.63 -6.16 24.44
N CYS A 98 0.05 -5.98 23.25
CA CYS A 98 -1.35 -6.30 23.00
C CYS A 98 -1.68 -7.79 23.23
N ALA A 99 -0.68 -8.68 23.21
CA ALA A 99 -0.87 -10.10 23.53
C ALA A 99 -1.21 -10.38 25.00
N PHE A 100 -0.90 -9.46 25.91
CA PHE A 100 -1.02 -9.63 27.36
C PHE A 100 -2.05 -8.71 28.01
N ILE A 101 -2.65 -7.82 27.22
CA ILE A 101 -3.63 -6.82 27.67
C ILE A 101 -5.02 -7.28 27.26
N ASN A 102 -5.98 -7.18 28.19
CA ASN A 102 -7.38 -7.54 27.93
C ASN A 102 -8.30 -6.31 27.81
N ASP A 103 -7.82 -5.11 28.20
CA ASP A 103 -8.63 -3.91 28.10
C ASP A 103 -8.73 -3.41 26.65
N PRO A 104 -9.95 -3.33 26.08
CA PRO A 104 -10.18 -2.94 24.70
C PRO A 104 -9.68 -1.54 24.35
N ILE A 105 -9.82 -0.59 25.29
CA ILE A 105 -9.43 0.81 25.08
C ILE A 105 -7.90 0.91 25.04
N ILE A 106 -7.24 0.26 26.01
CA ILE A 106 -5.77 0.25 26.10
C ILE A 106 -5.16 -0.39 24.85
N ILE A 107 -5.68 -1.55 24.40
CA ILE A 107 -5.21 -2.20 23.17
C ILE A 107 -5.37 -1.25 21.98
N THR A 108 -6.53 -0.63 21.82
CA THR A 108 -6.78 0.29 20.69
C THR A 108 -5.79 1.46 20.70
N ILE A 109 -5.53 2.06 21.85
CA ILE A 109 -4.56 3.17 22.00
C ILE A 109 -3.15 2.68 21.64
N ILE A 110 -2.73 1.52 22.16
CA ILE A 110 -1.41 0.95 21.87
C ILE A 110 -1.24 0.69 20.38
N LEU A 111 -2.26 0.14 19.70
CA LEU A 111 -2.21 -0.11 18.25
C LEU A 111 -2.06 1.21 17.47
N MET A 112 -2.77 2.26 17.86
CA MET A 112 -2.65 3.58 17.22
C MET A 112 -1.27 4.20 17.45
N VAL A 113 -0.75 4.13 18.68
CA VAL A 113 0.61 4.62 19.01
C VAL A 113 1.66 3.80 18.25
N SER A 114 1.53 2.48 18.20
CA SER A 114 2.45 1.61 17.45
C SER A 114 2.46 1.90 15.96
N SER A 115 1.29 2.18 15.37
CA SER A 115 1.17 2.59 13.97
C SER A 115 1.86 3.94 13.70
N PHE A 116 1.70 4.91 14.61
CA PHE A 116 2.37 6.21 14.51
C PHE A 116 3.89 6.07 14.59
N VAL A 117 4.37 5.38 15.63
CA VAL A 117 5.81 5.17 15.88
C VAL A 117 6.44 4.30 14.80
N GLY A 118 5.76 3.23 14.37
CA GLY A 118 6.18 2.38 13.25
C GLY A 118 6.27 3.13 11.93
N GLY A 119 5.41 4.14 11.76
CA GLY A 119 5.46 5.05 10.62
C GLY A 119 6.82 5.69 10.41
N PHE A 120 7.56 6.01 11.49
CA PHE A 120 8.91 6.60 11.39
C PHE A 120 9.91 5.68 10.69
N SER A 121 9.77 4.37 10.86
CA SER A 121 10.66 3.36 10.26
C SER A 121 10.29 3.01 8.81
N HIS A 122 9.08 3.33 8.39
CA HIS A 122 8.55 2.90 7.09
C HIS A 122 9.40 3.31 5.88
N PRO A 123 9.99 4.53 5.78
CA PRO A 123 10.79 4.91 4.63
C PRO A 123 12.22 4.34 4.64
N VAL A 124 12.68 3.72 5.75
CA VAL A 124 14.08 3.29 5.91
C VAL A 124 14.52 2.30 4.84
N TYR A 125 13.74 1.26 4.55
CA TYR A 125 14.10 0.24 3.55
C TYR A 125 14.31 0.83 2.17
N GLY A 126 13.41 1.73 1.75
CA GLY A 126 13.52 2.43 0.47
C GLY A 126 14.75 3.35 0.42
N THR A 127 15.03 4.06 1.51
CA THR A 127 16.17 4.99 1.59
C THR A 127 17.49 4.21 1.54
N ILE A 128 17.67 3.16 2.33
CA ILE A 128 18.88 2.32 2.30
C ILE A 128 19.07 1.72 0.89
N THR A 129 17.99 1.24 0.26
CA THR A 129 18.03 0.71 -1.11
C THR A 129 18.55 1.77 -2.09
N THR A 130 18.08 3.02 -1.95
CA THR A 130 18.52 4.15 -2.78
C THR A 130 19.99 4.50 -2.53
N ASP A 131 20.40 4.53 -1.26
CA ASP A 131 21.77 4.89 -0.87
C ASP A 131 22.82 3.87 -1.37
N LEU A 132 22.46 2.59 -1.42
CA LEU A 132 23.36 1.47 -1.79
C LEU A 132 23.37 1.14 -3.28
N THR A 133 22.52 1.78 -4.10
CA THR A 133 22.38 1.41 -5.51
C THR A 133 22.30 2.60 -6.44
N GLU A 134 22.82 2.44 -7.67
CA GLU A 134 22.77 3.44 -8.73
C GLU A 134 22.27 2.86 -10.06
N GLY A 135 21.71 3.72 -10.91
CA GLY A 135 21.33 3.40 -12.29
C GLY A 135 20.49 2.12 -12.43
N LYS A 136 20.96 1.15 -13.21
CA LYS A 136 20.25 -0.12 -13.46
C LYS A 136 20.14 -1.02 -12.23
N GLN A 137 21.13 -0.97 -11.32
CA GLN A 137 21.08 -1.73 -10.07
C GLN A 137 19.96 -1.25 -9.15
N ARG A 138 19.68 0.05 -9.12
CA ARG A 138 18.59 0.63 -8.34
C ARG A 138 17.23 0.06 -8.75
N ASN A 139 16.97 -0.04 -10.06
CA ASN A 139 15.74 -0.62 -10.57
C ASN A 139 15.59 -2.10 -10.16
N ALA A 140 16.68 -2.88 -10.25
CA ALA A 140 16.67 -4.28 -9.83
C ALA A 140 16.43 -4.42 -8.31
N ALA A 141 17.05 -3.57 -7.48
CA ALA A 141 16.88 -3.59 -6.03
C ALA A 141 15.43 -3.23 -5.62
N PHE A 142 14.82 -2.19 -6.21
CA PHE A 142 13.42 -1.86 -5.97
C PHE A 142 12.46 -2.95 -6.46
N SER A 143 12.79 -3.65 -7.56
CA SER A 143 12.04 -4.81 -8.01
C SER A 143 12.09 -5.96 -7.00
N LEU A 144 13.24 -6.21 -6.35
CA LEU A 144 13.35 -7.17 -5.24
C LEU A 144 12.49 -6.75 -4.05
N ASN A 145 12.52 -5.48 -3.66
CA ASN A 145 11.69 -4.98 -2.56
C ASN A 145 10.19 -5.16 -2.86
N TYR A 146 9.76 -4.92 -4.09
CA TYR A 146 8.39 -5.16 -4.51
C TYR A 146 8.04 -6.66 -4.49
N MET A 147 8.96 -7.52 -4.91
CA MET A 147 8.78 -8.98 -4.84
C MET A 147 8.69 -9.47 -3.40
N ALA A 148 9.50 -8.92 -2.48
CA ALA A 148 9.43 -9.23 -1.05
C ALA A 148 8.06 -8.90 -0.45
N LEU A 149 7.50 -7.75 -0.81
CA LEU A 149 6.17 -7.33 -0.40
C LEU A 149 5.10 -8.32 -0.88
N ASN A 150 5.14 -8.72 -2.15
CA ASN A 150 4.17 -9.66 -2.72
C ASN A 150 4.29 -11.07 -2.10
N ILE A 151 5.52 -11.56 -1.86
CA ILE A 151 5.73 -12.84 -1.16
C ILE A 151 5.15 -12.76 0.26
N GLY A 152 5.43 -11.66 0.99
CA GLY A 152 4.90 -11.46 2.32
C GLY A 152 3.37 -11.45 2.34
N PHE A 153 2.75 -10.69 1.48
CA PHE A 153 1.28 -10.62 1.37
C PHE A 153 0.63 -11.89 0.82
N SER A 154 1.37 -12.77 0.14
CA SER A 154 0.82 -14.06 -0.30
C SER A 154 0.75 -15.11 0.81
N VAL A 155 1.54 -14.97 1.88
CA VAL A 155 1.59 -15.93 3.00
C VAL A 155 1.05 -15.34 4.29
N GLY A 156 1.40 -14.07 4.58
CA GLY A 156 1.10 -13.40 5.84
C GLY A 156 -0.37 -13.42 6.23
N PRO A 157 -1.29 -12.97 5.37
CA PRO A 157 -2.71 -12.89 5.71
C PRO A 157 -3.35 -14.25 6.00
N LEU A 158 -2.90 -15.33 5.34
CA LEU A 158 -3.38 -16.67 5.62
C LEU A 158 -2.97 -17.13 7.02
N LEU A 159 -1.71 -16.92 7.39
CA LEU A 159 -1.22 -17.18 8.74
C LEU A 159 -1.93 -16.29 9.77
N ALA A 160 -2.10 -15.01 9.46
CA ALA A 160 -2.79 -14.06 10.31
C ALA A 160 -4.23 -14.49 10.60
N GLY A 161 -4.99 -14.93 9.59
CA GLY A 161 -6.35 -15.41 9.76
C GLY A 161 -6.45 -16.62 10.68
N PHE A 162 -5.58 -17.62 10.48
CA PHE A 162 -5.49 -18.80 11.32
C PHE A 162 -5.12 -18.44 12.78
N LEU A 163 -4.11 -17.60 12.98
CA LEU A 163 -3.68 -17.19 14.32
C LEU A 163 -4.74 -16.31 15.02
N TYR A 164 -5.40 -15.44 14.27
CA TYR A 164 -6.47 -14.60 14.79
C TYR A 164 -7.63 -15.42 15.38
N GLU A 165 -8.02 -16.50 14.72
CA GLU A 165 -9.13 -17.34 15.18
C GLU A 165 -8.75 -18.23 16.36
N ASN A 166 -7.59 -18.86 16.28
CA ASN A 166 -7.24 -19.96 17.17
C ASN A 166 -6.21 -19.57 18.24
N TYR A 167 -5.36 -18.58 17.96
CA TYR A 167 -4.20 -18.26 18.78
C TYR A 167 -3.93 -16.74 18.82
N LEU A 168 -4.88 -15.96 19.33
CA LEU A 168 -4.81 -14.49 19.31
C LEU A 168 -3.55 -13.92 19.96
N MET A 169 -3.04 -14.54 21.02
CA MET A 169 -1.76 -14.18 21.61
C MET A 169 -0.62 -14.26 20.58
N TRP A 170 -0.54 -15.35 19.80
CA TRP A 170 0.48 -15.52 18.77
C TRP A 170 0.26 -14.63 17.54
N PHE A 171 -0.95 -14.16 17.31
CA PHE A 171 -1.23 -13.15 16.30
C PHE A 171 -0.47 -11.84 16.59
N PHE A 172 -0.50 -11.35 17.83
CA PHE A 172 0.24 -10.16 18.23
C PHE A 172 1.74 -10.42 18.42
N LEU A 173 2.11 -11.52 19.07
CA LEU A 173 3.52 -11.88 19.27
C LEU A 173 4.20 -12.20 17.92
N GLY A 174 3.53 -12.84 17.00
CA GLY A 174 4.06 -13.13 15.66
C GLY A 174 4.42 -11.87 14.88
N ASP A 175 3.56 -10.84 14.93
CA ASP A 175 3.83 -9.52 14.33
C ASP A 175 5.07 -8.87 14.99
N ALA A 176 5.14 -8.88 16.32
CA ALA A 176 6.29 -8.36 17.06
C ALA A 176 7.59 -9.12 16.76
N ILE A 177 7.57 -10.44 16.79
CA ILE A 177 8.75 -11.30 16.57
C ILE A 177 9.29 -11.11 15.16
N THR A 178 8.44 -11.13 14.15
CA THR A 178 8.88 -10.92 12.76
C THR A 178 9.42 -9.52 12.53
N THR A 179 8.84 -8.51 13.17
CA THR A 179 9.37 -7.15 13.18
C THR A 179 10.77 -7.12 13.80
N PHE A 180 10.98 -7.74 14.96
CA PHE A 180 12.30 -7.79 15.61
C PHE A 180 13.33 -8.56 14.78
N ILE A 181 12.96 -9.70 14.19
CA ILE A 181 13.85 -10.47 13.30
C ILE A 181 14.27 -9.62 12.11
N SER A 182 13.31 -8.94 11.47
CA SER A 182 13.59 -8.06 10.33
C SER A 182 14.55 -6.92 10.70
N ILE A 183 14.34 -6.27 11.84
CA ILE A 183 15.21 -5.21 12.36
C ILE A 183 16.61 -5.77 12.68
N ALA A 184 16.69 -6.92 13.33
CA ALA A 184 17.95 -7.57 13.68
C ALA A 184 18.77 -7.91 12.44
N LEU A 185 18.15 -8.44 11.37
CA LEU A 185 18.83 -8.70 10.11
C LEU A 185 19.45 -7.43 9.51
N VAL A 186 18.69 -6.34 9.47
CA VAL A 186 19.22 -5.07 8.97
C VAL A 186 20.28 -4.49 9.90
N PHE A 187 20.06 -4.55 11.22
CA PHE A 187 21.00 -4.02 12.19
C PHE A 187 22.37 -4.72 12.15
N VAL A 188 22.40 -6.03 12.02
CA VAL A 188 23.64 -6.82 12.05
C VAL A 188 24.36 -6.75 10.69
N PHE A 189 23.63 -6.92 9.59
CA PHE A 189 24.25 -7.19 8.28
C PHE A 189 24.26 -6.01 7.31
N VAL A 190 23.53 -4.93 7.60
CA VAL A 190 23.51 -3.75 6.71
C VAL A 190 24.30 -2.62 7.37
N PRO A 191 25.27 -1.98 6.71
CA PRO A 191 25.96 -0.81 7.27
C PRO A 191 25.03 0.40 7.41
N GLU A 192 25.42 1.37 8.26
CA GLU A 192 24.76 2.68 8.26
C GLU A 192 25.05 3.38 6.92
N THR A 193 24.00 3.87 6.25
CA THR A 193 24.11 4.47 4.92
C THR A 193 23.92 5.99 4.93
N LYS A 194 23.87 6.60 6.13
CA LYS A 194 23.74 8.06 6.24
C LYS A 194 24.93 8.74 5.55
N PRO A 195 24.71 9.61 4.53
CA PRO A 195 25.78 10.33 3.86
C PRO A 195 26.60 11.15 4.83
N THR A 196 27.92 11.17 4.65
CA THR A 196 28.82 12.05 5.38
C THR A 196 28.65 13.50 4.92
N LYS A 197 29.06 14.48 5.76
CA LYS A 197 28.99 15.91 5.39
C LYS A 197 29.72 16.20 4.08
N VAL A 198 30.86 15.54 3.82
CA VAL A 198 31.64 15.69 2.60
C VAL A 198 30.90 15.16 1.37
N GLU A 199 30.19 14.03 1.51
CA GLU A 199 29.39 13.47 0.41
C GLU A 199 28.17 14.36 0.13
N MET A 200 27.56 14.95 1.15
CA MET A 200 26.46 15.90 1.00
C MET A 200 26.89 17.18 0.24
N GLU A 201 28.09 17.69 0.52
CA GLU A 201 28.62 18.87 -0.20
C GLU A 201 28.95 18.54 -1.67
N LYS A 202 29.52 17.36 -1.93
CA LYS A 202 29.77 16.89 -3.30
C LYS A 202 28.49 16.62 -4.08
N SER A 203 27.42 16.20 -3.42
CA SER A 203 26.15 15.95 -4.09
C SER A 203 25.40 17.24 -4.43
N LYS A 204 25.56 18.33 -3.64
CA LYS A 204 25.00 19.64 -3.95
C LYS A 204 25.55 20.23 -5.25
N THR A 205 26.81 19.92 -5.58
CA THR A 205 27.45 20.33 -6.85
C THR A 205 27.05 19.47 -8.04
N LYS A 206 26.54 18.22 -7.80
CA LYS A 206 26.02 17.33 -8.84
C LYS A 206 24.51 17.34 -9.03
N ALA A 207 23.79 17.97 -8.12
CA ALA A 207 22.33 18.05 -8.20
C ALA A 207 21.95 19.06 -9.31
N LEU A 208 21.75 18.56 -10.52
CA LEU A 208 21.04 19.23 -11.62
C LEU A 208 19.56 19.54 -11.26
N GLU A 209 19.12 19.14 -10.09
CA GLU A 209 17.82 19.45 -9.49
C GLU A 209 18.02 20.52 -8.40
N SER A 210 18.32 21.73 -8.81
CA SER A 210 18.03 22.88 -7.95
C SER A 210 16.55 22.87 -7.64
N ALA A 211 16.23 22.91 -6.33
CA ALA A 211 14.86 23.09 -5.88
C ALA A 211 14.33 24.41 -6.48
N GLU A 212 13.59 24.32 -7.59
CA GLU A 212 12.84 25.47 -8.06
C GLU A 212 11.86 25.87 -6.95
N GLU A 213 12.01 27.08 -6.45
CA GLU A 213 11.12 27.69 -5.46
C GLU A 213 9.72 27.79 -6.05
N GLY A 214 8.84 26.91 -5.61
CA GLY A 214 7.43 26.91 -5.96
C GLY A 214 6.65 25.87 -5.15
N SER A 215 5.61 26.32 -4.46
CA SER A 215 4.69 25.42 -3.74
C SER A 215 4.15 24.38 -4.72
N LEU A 216 4.26 23.09 -4.34
CA LEU A 216 3.76 21.92 -5.09
C LEU A 216 2.26 22.07 -5.42
N LEU A 217 1.48 22.69 -4.52
CA LEU A 217 0.09 23.05 -4.75
C LEU A 217 -0.07 24.03 -5.94
N LYS A 218 0.81 25.03 -6.05
CA LYS A 218 0.78 25.97 -7.19
C LYS A 218 1.11 25.27 -8.51
N ALA A 219 2.02 24.31 -8.51
CA ALA A 219 2.36 23.52 -9.69
C ALA A 219 1.21 22.59 -10.12
N LEU A 220 0.47 22.02 -9.18
CA LEU A 220 -0.74 21.21 -9.42
C LEU A 220 -1.89 22.08 -9.95
N ILE A 221 -2.16 23.23 -9.34
CA ILE A 221 -3.23 24.17 -9.75
C ILE A 221 -3.02 24.66 -11.18
N LYS A 222 -1.79 24.88 -11.60
CA LYS A 222 -1.45 25.27 -12.98
C LYS A 222 -1.69 24.15 -14.01
N ARG A 223 -2.02 22.91 -13.58
CA ARG A 223 -2.20 21.74 -14.44
C ARG A 223 -3.51 21.01 -14.15
N PRO A 224 -4.63 21.53 -14.66
CA PRO A 224 -5.97 20.99 -14.36
C PRO A 224 -6.11 19.50 -14.65
N THR A 225 -5.43 18.99 -15.68
CA THR A 225 -5.44 17.56 -16.05
C THR A 225 -4.87 16.68 -14.94
N LEU A 226 -3.74 17.07 -14.33
CA LEU A 226 -3.13 16.31 -13.23
C LEU A 226 -3.94 16.44 -11.92
N LEU A 227 -4.60 17.58 -11.72
CA LEU A 227 -5.44 17.80 -10.55
C LEU A 227 -6.70 16.92 -10.61
N ILE A 228 -7.37 16.88 -11.77
CA ILE A 228 -8.52 15.99 -12.01
C ILE A 228 -8.08 14.53 -11.88
N PHE A 229 -6.95 14.15 -12.47
CA PHE A 229 -6.38 12.82 -12.32
C PHE A 229 -6.16 12.44 -10.85
N SER A 230 -5.53 13.33 -10.07
CA SER A 230 -5.29 13.11 -8.64
C SER A 230 -6.59 12.90 -7.85
N PHE A 231 -7.64 13.65 -8.16
CA PHE A 231 -8.96 13.50 -7.56
C PHE A 231 -9.58 12.14 -7.90
N ILE A 232 -9.51 11.70 -9.16
CA ILE A 232 -10.00 10.38 -9.58
C ILE A 232 -9.25 9.27 -8.85
N ILE A 233 -7.94 9.42 -8.69
CA ILE A 233 -7.12 8.44 -7.98
C ILE A 233 -7.50 8.37 -6.49
N VAL A 234 -7.84 9.49 -5.83
CA VAL A 234 -8.38 9.45 -4.46
C VAL A 234 -9.65 8.60 -4.42
N ILE A 235 -10.59 8.79 -5.37
CA ILE A 235 -11.81 7.97 -5.44
C ILE A 235 -11.46 6.48 -5.57
N TYR A 236 -10.52 6.12 -6.43
CA TYR A 236 -10.12 4.73 -6.58
C TYR A 236 -9.47 4.15 -5.32
N PHE A 237 -8.72 4.93 -4.55
CA PHE A 237 -8.18 4.45 -3.28
C PHE A 237 -9.22 4.41 -2.15
N ILE A 238 -10.27 5.25 -2.19
CA ILE A 238 -11.45 5.11 -1.32
C ILE A 238 -12.14 3.77 -1.61
N VAL A 239 -12.38 3.46 -2.88
CA VAL A 239 -12.95 2.18 -3.33
C VAL A 239 -12.06 1.01 -2.93
N PHE A 240 -10.78 1.08 -3.25
CA PHE A 240 -9.83 0.01 -2.99
C PHE A 240 -9.64 -0.26 -1.49
N SER A 241 -9.71 0.76 -0.63
CA SER A 241 -9.59 0.57 0.82
C SER A 241 -10.66 -0.36 1.41
N GLN A 242 -11.76 -0.59 0.68
CA GLN A 242 -12.83 -1.48 1.12
C GLN A 242 -12.43 -2.96 1.12
N PHE A 243 -11.32 -3.33 0.46
CA PHE A 243 -10.81 -4.70 0.55
C PHE A 243 -10.34 -5.07 1.96
N THR A 244 -9.88 -4.10 2.77
CA THR A 244 -9.52 -4.33 4.18
C THR A 244 -10.63 -3.95 5.15
N PHE A 245 -11.51 -3.01 4.81
CA PHE A 245 -12.58 -2.55 5.68
C PHE A 245 -13.89 -3.30 5.43
N GLY A 246 -14.54 -3.06 4.30
CA GLY A 246 -15.86 -3.63 3.99
C GLY A 246 -15.85 -5.14 3.83
N LEU A 247 -14.84 -5.67 3.09
CA LEU A 247 -14.72 -7.12 2.87
C LEU A 247 -14.48 -7.88 4.17
N SER A 248 -13.62 -7.37 5.08
CA SER A 248 -13.36 -8.01 6.37
C SER A 248 -14.61 -8.09 7.24
N ILE A 249 -15.45 -7.06 7.21
CA ILE A 249 -16.72 -7.05 7.96
C ILE A 249 -17.70 -8.04 7.33
N GLN A 250 -17.94 -7.99 6.01
CA GLN A 250 -18.91 -8.89 5.38
C GLN A 250 -18.53 -10.36 5.53
N VAL A 251 -17.25 -10.69 5.34
CA VAL A 251 -16.75 -12.06 5.51
C VAL A 251 -16.89 -12.51 6.96
N GLY A 252 -16.61 -11.63 7.93
CA GLY A 252 -16.83 -11.89 9.35
C GLY A 252 -18.29 -12.15 9.70
N ASP A 253 -19.23 -11.36 9.14
CA ASP A 253 -20.67 -11.51 9.36
C ASP A 253 -21.20 -12.82 8.76
N ILE A 254 -20.75 -13.22 7.57
CA ILE A 254 -21.24 -14.41 6.87
C ILE A 254 -20.62 -15.68 7.46
N PHE A 255 -19.30 -15.74 7.61
CA PHE A 255 -18.56 -16.95 7.97
C PHE A 255 -18.25 -17.07 9.46
N LYS A 256 -18.57 -16.04 10.25
CA LYS A 256 -18.43 -16.03 11.72
C LYS A 256 -17.08 -16.57 12.21
N ASN A 257 -17.07 -17.76 12.83
CA ASN A 257 -15.87 -18.33 13.44
C ASN A 257 -14.72 -18.60 12.43
N ASN A 258 -15.03 -18.74 11.14
CA ASN A 258 -14.04 -18.96 10.08
C ASN A 258 -13.78 -17.66 9.26
N GLY A 259 -14.36 -16.55 9.69
CA GLY A 259 -14.33 -15.29 8.93
C GLY A 259 -12.92 -14.75 8.71
N ALA A 260 -12.07 -14.84 9.71
CA ALA A 260 -10.71 -14.33 9.61
C ALA A 260 -9.82 -15.21 8.71
N THR A 261 -9.94 -16.53 8.80
CA THR A 261 -9.23 -17.46 7.91
C THR A 261 -9.66 -17.28 6.46
N ILE A 262 -10.96 -17.11 6.21
CA ILE A 262 -11.49 -16.84 4.87
C ILE A 262 -11.01 -15.49 4.36
N PHE A 263 -11.07 -14.43 5.16
CA PHE A 263 -10.55 -13.12 4.79
C PHE A 263 -9.04 -13.19 4.44
N GLY A 264 -8.24 -13.86 5.28
CA GLY A 264 -6.82 -14.07 5.03
C GLY A 264 -6.56 -14.83 3.71
N SER A 265 -7.38 -15.86 3.41
CA SER A 265 -7.28 -16.61 2.15
C SER A 265 -7.59 -15.76 0.92
N LEU A 266 -8.60 -14.87 0.99
CA LEU A 266 -8.94 -13.95 -0.09
C LEU A 266 -7.82 -12.91 -0.33
N MET A 267 -7.19 -12.41 0.73
CA MET A 267 -6.01 -11.54 0.60
C MET A 267 -4.83 -12.29 -0.04
N THR A 268 -4.62 -13.55 0.32
CA THR A 268 -3.60 -14.41 -0.31
C THR A 268 -3.92 -14.62 -1.80
N VAL A 269 -5.18 -14.90 -2.16
CA VAL A 269 -5.62 -15.01 -3.56
C VAL A 269 -5.30 -13.72 -4.33
N ASN A 270 -5.63 -12.56 -3.77
CA ASN A 270 -5.28 -11.27 -4.37
C ASN A 270 -3.76 -11.15 -4.61
N ALA A 271 -2.94 -11.39 -3.59
CA ALA A 271 -1.48 -11.23 -3.69
C ALA A 271 -0.85 -12.19 -4.71
N VAL A 272 -1.32 -13.45 -4.76
CA VAL A 272 -0.88 -14.44 -5.74
C VAL A 272 -1.29 -14.02 -7.16
N LEU A 273 -2.53 -13.60 -7.35
CA LEU A 273 -3.01 -13.11 -8.66
C LEU A 273 -2.25 -11.86 -9.11
N CYS A 274 -2.00 -10.90 -8.21
CA CYS A 274 -1.15 -9.74 -8.50
C CYS A 274 0.24 -10.17 -8.98
N SER A 275 0.88 -11.11 -8.25
CA SER A 275 2.23 -11.57 -8.58
C SER A 275 2.30 -12.25 -9.95
N VAL A 276 1.30 -13.07 -10.27
CA VAL A 276 1.26 -13.85 -11.53
C VAL A 276 0.78 -13.01 -12.70
N LEU A 277 -0.35 -12.30 -12.52
CA LEU A 277 -1.04 -11.65 -13.64
C LEU A 277 -0.42 -10.32 -14.05
N THR A 278 0.33 -9.63 -13.16
CA THR A 278 0.91 -8.31 -13.49
C THR A 278 1.73 -8.35 -14.78
N VAL A 279 2.59 -9.35 -14.96
CA VAL A 279 3.44 -9.46 -16.15
C VAL A 279 2.60 -9.65 -17.43
N PHE A 280 1.59 -10.50 -17.37
CA PHE A 280 0.70 -10.78 -18.51
C PHE A 280 -0.14 -9.56 -18.87
N ILE A 281 -0.78 -8.93 -17.88
CA ILE A 281 -1.64 -7.75 -18.07
C ILE A 281 -0.82 -6.58 -18.59
N THR A 282 0.35 -6.30 -18.01
CA THR A 282 1.23 -5.22 -18.46
C THR A 282 1.71 -5.45 -19.89
N SER A 283 2.03 -6.69 -20.27
CA SER A 283 2.41 -7.03 -21.64
C SER A 283 1.25 -6.87 -22.63
N ALA A 284 0.05 -7.31 -22.25
CA ALA A 284 -1.14 -7.20 -23.09
C ALA A 284 -1.59 -5.74 -23.30
N THR A 285 -1.37 -4.89 -22.30
CA THR A 285 -1.84 -3.50 -22.31
C THR A 285 -0.78 -2.47 -22.72
N LYS A 286 0.44 -2.91 -23.07
CA LYS A 286 1.58 -2.02 -23.40
C LYS A 286 1.32 -0.99 -24.50
N ASN A 287 0.43 -1.31 -25.45
CA ASN A 287 0.05 -0.44 -26.57
C ASN A 287 -1.23 0.36 -26.29
N ILE A 288 -1.86 0.20 -25.13
CA ILE A 288 -3.08 0.91 -24.73
C ILE A 288 -2.68 2.16 -23.94
N LYS A 289 -3.36 3.28 -24.16
CA LYS A 289 -3.10 4.51 -23.42
C LYS A 289 -3.39 4.31 -21.91
N ALA A 290 -2.51 4.79 -21.07
CA ALA A 290 -2.58 4.58 -19.60
C ALA A 290 -3.92 5.02 -19.00
N ALA A 291 -4.48 6.17 -19.43
CA ALA A 291 -5.78 6.65 -18.96
C ALA A 291 -6.92 5.66 -19.27
N LEU A 292 -6.90 5.02 -20.45
CA LEU A 292 -7.91 4.02 -20.83
C LEU A 292 -7.76 2.74 -19.99
N CYS A 293 -6.53 2.28 -19.76
CA CYS A 293 -6.27 1.15 -18.85
C CYS A 293 -6.80 1.41 -17.44
N ILE A 294 -6.59 2.63 -16.91
CA ILE A 294 -7.08 3.04 -15.58
C ILE A 294 -8.62 3.10 -15.56
N ALA A 295 -9.26 3.59 -16.64
CA ALA A 295 -10.72 3.61 -16.75
C ALA A 295 -11.29 2.18 -16.74
N ILE A 296 -10.71 1.25 -17.52
CA ILE A 296 -11.10 -0.17 -17.51
C ILE A 296 -10.89 -0.77 -16.11
N GLY A 297 -9.77 -0.44 -15.45
CA GLY A 297 -9.52 -0.86 -14.06
C GLY A 297 -10.62 -0.40 -13.10
N GLY A 298 -11.13 0.83 -13.25
CA GLY A 298 -12.28 1.34 -12.50
C GLY A 298 -13.57 0.59 -12.76
N LEU A 299 -13.84 0.17 -14.00
CA LEU A 299 -14.98 -0.70 -14.31
C LEU A 299 -14.85 -2.07 -13.64
N LEU A 300 -13.66 -2.66 -13.62
CA LEU A 300 -13.42 -3.93 -12.94
C LEU A 300 -13.54 -3.80 -11.41
N TYR A 301 -13.17 -2.65 -10.83
CA TYR A 301 -13.49 -2.35 -9.43
C TYR A 301 -15.00 -2.30 -9.19
N ALA A 302 -15.74 -1.61 -10.06
CA ALA A 302 -17.20 -1.52 -9.95
C ALA A 302 -17.87 -2.89 -10.05
N LEU A 303 -17.45 -3.73 -10.97
CA LEU A 303 -17.95 -5.09 -11.12
C LEU A 303 -17.52 -5.97 -9.94
N GLY A 304 -16.23 -6.04 -9.63
CA GLY A 304 -15.71 -6.90 -8.58
C GLY A 304 -16.28 -6.57 -7.21
N PHE A 305 -16.18 -5.31 -6.78
CA PHE A 305 -16.77 -4.91 -5.49
C PHE A 305 -18.28 -4.88 -5.52
N GLY A 306 -18.92 -4.51 -6.65
CA GLY A 306 -20.38 -4.51 -6.79
C GLY A 306 -20.99 -5.90 -6.68
N MET A 307 -20.31 -6.94 -7.16
CA MET A 307 -20.75 -8.34 -6.98
C MET A 307 -20.95 -8.71 -5.50
N MET A 308 -20.17 -8.10 -4.59
CA MET A 308 -20.24 -8.43 -3.15
C MET A 308 -21.58 -8.13 -2.50
N PHE A 309 -22.43 -7.30 -3.15
CA PHE A 309 -23.82 -7.10 -2.72
C PHE A 309 -24.63 -8.39 -2.72
N PHE A 310 -24.38 -9.30 -3.67
CA PHE A 310 -25.16 -10.52 -3.91
C PHE A 310 -24.49 -11.79 -3.35
N ILE A 311 -23.25 -11.70 -2.83
CA ILE A 311 -22.42 -12.86 -2.54
C ILE A 311 -22.56 -13.31 -1.08
N ASP A 312 -22.77 -14.65 -0.92
CA ASP A 312 -22.73 -15.36 0.36
C ASP A 312 -21.80 -16.60 0.33
N SER A 313 -21.27 -16.95 -0.86
CA SER A 313 -20.44 -18.16 -1.05
C SER A 313 -18.96 -17.80 -1.17
N TYR A 314 -18.10 -18.60 -0.53
CA TYR A 314 -16.65 -18.44 -0.59
C TYR A 314 -16.10 -18.40 -2.03
N TYR A 315 -16.59 -19.29 -2.90
CA TYR A 315 -16.13 -19.33 -4.29
C TYR A 315 -16.48 -18.06 -5.06
N MET A 316 -17.64 -17.47 -4.77
CA MET A 316 -18.02 -16.20 -5.40
C MET A 316 -17.18 -15.03 -4.86
N PHE A 317 -16.77 -15.05 -3.59
CA PHE A 317 -15.77 -14.09 -3.08
C PHE A 317 -14.43 -14.21 -3.80
N ILE A 318 -13.99 -15.44 -4.15
CA ILE A 318 -12.76 -15.64 -4.96
C ILE A 318 -12.92 -15.01 -6.35
N ILE A 319 -14.05 -15.21 -7.03
CA ILE A 319 -14.32 -14.63 -8.35
C ILE A 319 -14.34 -13.10 -8.28
N SER A 320 -15.04 -12.56 -7.29
CA SER A 320 -15.05 -11.12 -7.03
C SER A 320 -13.63 -10.58 -6.78
N THR A 321 -12.86 -11.27 -5.93
CA THR A 321 -11.46 -10.93 -5.63
C THR A 321 -10.60 -10.95 -6.89
N ALA A 322 -10.72 -11.97 -7.73
CA ALA A 322 -10.00 -12.03 -8.99
C ALA A 322 -10.37 -10.87 -9.93
N THR A 323 -11.65 -10.51 -9.98
CA THR A 323 -12.15 -9.43 -10.84
C THR A 323 -11.58 -8.07 -10.43
N TRP A 324 -11.71 -7.67 -9.16
CA TRP A 324 -11.16 -6.39 -8.71
C TRP A 324 -9.62 -6.39 -8.66
N THR A 325 -8.97 -7.55 -8.49
CA THR A 325 -7.49 -7.67 -8.57
C THR A 325 -6.98 -7.32 -9.98
N VAL A 326 -7.66 -7.75 -11.05
CA VAL A 326 -7.30 -7.32 -12.40
C VAL A 326 -7.44 -5.79 -12.54
N GLY A 327 -8.51 -5.22 -11.96
CA GLY A 327 -8.70 -3.78 -11.87
C GLY A 327 -7.55 -3.08 -11.13
N GLU A 328 -7.12 -3.63 -10.00
CA GLU A 328 -5.99 -3.14 -9.21
C GLU A 328 -4.70 -3.09 -10.05
N ILE A 329 -4.37 -4.17 -10.73
CA ILE A 329 -3.17 -4.24 -11.57
C ILE A 329 -3.20 -3.16 -12.65
N LEU A 330 -4.33 -2.97 -13.35
CA LEU A 330 -4.49 -1.96 -14.38
C LEU A 330 -4.32 -0.55 -13.81
N VAL A 331 -4.94 -0.24 -12.68
CA VAL A 331 -4.83 1.07 -12.04
C VAL A 331 -3.40 1.30 -11.54
N ALA A 332 -2.83 0.37 -10.78
CA ALA A 332 -1.54 0.55 -10.14
C ALA A 332 -0.39 0.71 -11.16
N THR A 333 -0.33 -0.15 -12.17
CA THR A 333 0.75 -0.13 -13.17
C THR A 333 0.67 1.09 -14.08
N ASN A 334 -0.53 1.51 -14.49
CA ASN A 334 -0.71 2.61 -15.41
C ASN A 334 -0.73 4.00 -14.76
N THR A 335 -0.97 4.11 -13.46
CA THR A 335 -0.92 5.38 -12.74
C THR A 335 0.45 6.04 -12.82
N SER A 336 1.53 5.31 -12.56
CA SER A 336 2.90 5.83 -12.66
C SER A 336 3.24 6.26 -14.10
N VAL A 337 2.75 5.51 -15.10
CA VAL A 337 2.92 5.82 -16.53
C VAL A 337 2.18 7.11 -16.88
N TYR A 338 0.95 7.27 -16.42
CA TYR A 338 0.17 8.48 -16.66
C TYR A 338 0.84 9.72 -16.08
N ILE A 339 1.28 9.65 -14.82
CA ILE A 339 2.01 10.72 -14.15
C ILE A 339 3.29 11.07 -14.94
N ALA A 340 4.08 10.08 -15.31
CA ALA A 340 5.34 10.30 -16.03
C ALA A 340 5.13 10.99 -17.39
N ASN A 341 4.02 10.67 -18.09
CA ASN A 341 3.70 11.26 -19.40
C ASN A 341 3.14 12.69 -19.31
N HIS A 342 2.55 13.07 -18.17
CA HIS A 342 1.93 14.40 -17.98
C HIS A 342 2.75 15.34 -17.11
N THR A 343 3.89 14.89 -16.59
CA THR A 343 4.78 15.68 -15.74
C THR A 343 6.07 15.99 -16.47
N PRO A 344 6.51 17.28 -16.53
CA PRO A 344 7.83 17.63 -17.05
C PRO A 344 8.94 16.88 -16.31
N ILE A 345 10.03 16.61 -17.02
CA ILE A 345 11.20 15.91 -16.47
C ILE A 345 11.70 16.57 -15.18
N THR A 346 11.69 17.91 -15.14
CA THR A 346 12.11 18.74 -14.00
C THR A 346 11.23 18.64 -12.76
N HIS A 347 9.98 18.13 -12.87
CA HIS A 347 9.02 18.07 -11.76
C HIS A 347 8.60 16.64 -11.37
N ARG A 348 9.12 15.63 -12.07
CA ARG A 348 8.77 14.21 -11.83
C ARG A 348 9.01 13.76 -10.38
N GLY A 349 10.13 14.19 -9.79
CA GLY A 349 10.44 13.85 -8.39
C GLY A 349 9.38 14.38 -7.41
N ARG A 350 8.95 15.63 -7.60
CA ARG A 350 7.92 16.28 -6.75
C ARG A 350 6.56 15.58 -6.87
N PHE A 351 6.15 15.20 -8.07
CA PHE A 351 4.88 14.47 -8.26
C PHE A 351 4.92 13.07 -7.67
N ASN A 352 6.05 12.38 -7.80
CA ASN A 352 6.23 11.06 -7.20
C ASN A 352 6.19 11.09 -5.66
N SER A 353 6.57 12.20 -5.02
CA SER A 353 6.45 12.35 -3.55
C SER A 353 5.02 12.63 -3.07
N VAL A 354 4.16 13.20 -3.92
CA VAL A 354 2.75 13.48 -3.59
C VAL A 354 1.87 12.26 -3.73
N PHE A 355 2.17 11.40 -4.69
CA PHE A 355 1.32 10.26 -5.00
C PHE A 355 1.09 9.30 -3.80
N PRO A 356 2.11 8.95 -2.98
CA PRO A 356 1.90 8.18 -1.74
C PRO A 356 0.95 8.88 -0.75
N ILE A 357 0.95 10.22 -0.69
CA ILE A 357 0.04 10.99 0.15
C ILE A 357 -1.39 10.85 -0.37
N ILE A 358 -1.61 11.02 -1.67
CA ILE A 358 -2.92 10.83 -2.34
C ILE A 358 -3.47 9.43 -2.05
N ARG A 359 -2.65 8.40 -2.18
CA ARG A 359 -3.00 7.02 -1.85
C ARG A 359 -3.45 6.91 -0.39
N LYS A 360 -2.68 7.42 0.55
CA LYS A 360 -3.01 7.35 1.98
C LYS A 360 -4.27 8.13 2.34
N LEU A 361 -4.57 9.25 1.67
CA LEU A 361 -5.83 9.97 1.83
C LEU A 361 -7.04 9.09 1.49
N GLY A 362 -6.98 8.32 0.41
CA GLY A 362 -8.04 7.35 0.06
C GLY A 362 -8.23 6.29 1.14
N PHE A 363 -7.15 5.73 1.66
CA PHE A 363 -7.18 4.75 2.76
C PHE A 363 -7.64 5.34 4.10
N MET A 364 -7.55 6.64 4.29
CA MET A 364 -8.09 7.33 5.47
C MET A 364 -9.59 7.64 5.31
N ILE A 365 -9.98 8.20 4.17
CA ILE A 365 -11.36 8.61 3.90
C ILE A 365 -12.28 7.39 3.72
N GLY A 366 -11.80 6.33 3.06
CA GLY A 366 -12.61 5.16 2.69
C GLY A 366 -13.24 4.45 3.88
N PRO A 367 -12.49 4.00 4.90
CA PRO A 367 -13.04 3.37 6.10
C PRO A 367 -13.99 4.28 6.89
N MET A 368 -13.67 5.58 7.01
CA MET A 368 -14.51 6.55 7.68
C MET A 368 -15.86 6.71 6.97
N MET A 369 -15.84 6.88 5.65
CA MET A 369 -17.05 6.97 4.83
C MET A 369 -17.88 5.67 4.92
N ALA A 370 -17.23 4.52 4.78
CA ALA A 370 -17.89 3.23 4.84
C ALA A 370 -18.50 2.95 6.22
N GLY A 371 -17.75 3.20 7.30
CA GLY A 371 -18.23 3.02 8.65
C GLY A 371 -19.45 3.89 8.95
N PHE A 372 -19.42 5.17 8.52
CA PHE A 372 -20.56 6.07 8.66
C PHE A 372 -21.76 5.59 7.84
N TYR A 373 -21.55 5.16 6.60
CA TYR A 373 -22.62 4.68 5.73
C TYR A 373 -23.27 3.40 6.28
N VAL A 374 -22.47 2.43 6.71
CA VAL A 374 -22.97 1.14 7.24
C VAL A 374 -23.72 1.33 8.56
N LYS A 375 -23.38 2.35 9.38
CA LYS A 375 -24.10 2.69 10.61
C LYS A 375 -25.60 2.95 10.36
N TYR A 376 -25.96 3.54 9.22
CA TYR A 376 -27.33 3.90 8.87
C TYR A 376 -27.97 2.93 7.87
N THR A 377 -27.21 1.97 7.34
CA THR A 377 -27.70 1.00 6.36
C THR A 377 -27.29 -0.41 6.78
N ASN A 378 -26.63 -1.14 5.90
CA ASN A 378 -26.01 -2.43 6.16
C ASN A 378 -24.75 -2.61 5.30
N ILE A 379 -23.96 -3.66 5.61
CA ILE A 379 -22.71 -3.91 4.91
C ILE A 379 -22.92 -4.24 3.42
N ARG A 380 -24.03 -4.86 3.03
CA ARG A 380 -24.33 -5.15 1.61
C ARG A 380 -24.56 -3.88 0.80
N ASN A 381 -25.30 -2.92 1.35
CA ASN A 381 -25.55 -1.64 0.69
C ASN A 381 -24.26 -0.84 0.45
N LEU A 382 -23.25 -1.03 1.29
CA LEU A 382 -21.93 -0.42 1.08
C LEU A 382 -21.38 -0.73 -0.34
N TRP A 383 -21.57 -1.93 -0.83
CA TRP A 383 -21.04 -2.33 -2.14
C TRP A 383 -21.72 -1.63 -3.32
N VAL A 384 -22.99 -1.23 -3.17
CA VAL A 384 -23.67 -0.38 -4.15
C VAL A 384 -23.01 1.00 -4.20
N LEU A 385 -22.71 1.59 -3.04
CA LEU A 385 -22.02 2.88 -2.96
C LEU A 385 -20.59 2.77 -3.54
N VAL A 386 -19.87 1.72 -3.20
CA VAL A 386 -18.50 1.47 -3.67
C VAL A 386 -18.48 1.27 -5.19
N ALA A 387 -19.42 0.50 -5.74
CA ALA A 387 -19.56 0.29 -7.18
C ALA A 387 -19.91 1.61 -7.89
N ALA A 388 -20.81 2.41 -7.34
CA ALA A 388 -21.17 3.72 -7.89
C ALA A 388 -19.96 4.67 -7.93
N LEU A 389 -19.18 4.75 -6.85
CA LEU A 389 -17.96 5.55 -6.81
C LEU A 389 -16.91 5.07 -7.82
N ALA A 390 -16.75 3.75 -7.96
CA ALA A 390 -15.83 3.17 -8.94
C ALA A 390 -16.27 3.49 -10.39
N LEU A 391 -17.57 3.41 -10.67
CA LEU A 391 -18.15 3.78 -11.98
C LEU A 391 -17.95 5.28 -12.27
N ILE A 392 -18.23 6.15 -11.30
CA ILE A 392 -18.00 7.59 -11.44
C ILE A 392 -16.51 7.85 -11.74
N GLY A 393 -15.59 7.25 -10.98
CA GLY A 393 -14.16 7.35 -11.23
C GLY A 393 -13.77 6.85 -12.63
N SER A 394 -14.35 5.74 -13.09
CA SER A 394 -14.13 5.18 -14.43
C SER A 394 -14.60 6.12 -15.53
N LEU A 395 -15.81 6.66 -15.41
CA LEU A 395 -16.37 7.62 -16.38
C LEU A 395 -15.55 8.91 -16.44
N MET A 396 -15.16 9.44 -15.29
CA MET A 396 -14.28 10.61 -15.21
C MET A 396 -12.91 10.35 -15.87
N MET A 397 -12.33 9.17 -15.64
CA MET A 397 -11.04 8.78 -16.24
C MET A 397 -11.19 8.56 -17.77
N TYR A 398 -12.29 7.99 -18.23
CA TYR A 398 -12.57 7.85 -19.66
C TYR A 398 -12.74 9.23 -20.32
N LYS A 399 -13.43 10.17 -19.67
CA LYS A 399 -13.53 11.55 -20.16
C LYS A 399 -12.14 12.23 -20.21
N LEU A 400 -11.30 11.99 -19.23
CA LEU A 400 -9.92 12.51 -19.22
C LEU A 400 -9.10 11.93 -20.39
N TYR A 401 -9.24 10.63 -20.67
CA TYR A 401 -8.66 9.97 -21.83
C TYR A 401 -9.09 10.62 -23.16
N THR A 402 -10.38 10.96 -23.33
CA THR A 402 -10.87 11.60 -24.57
C THR A 402 -10.31 13.01 -24.73
N VAL A 403 -10.20 13.78 -23.65
CA VAL A 403 -9.59 15.13 -23.66
C VAL A 403 -8.11 15.06 -24.03
N ASP A 404 -7.36 14.12 -23.45
CA ASP A 404 -5.94 13.93 -23.78
C ASP A 404 -5.74 13.50 -25.24
N LYS A 405 -6.64 12.67 -25.77
CA LYS A 405 -6.61 12.23 -27.18
C LYS A 405 -6.77 13.41 -28.13
N ILE A 406 -7.77 14.28 -27.90
CA ILE A 406 -8.03 15.46 -28.73
C ILE A 406 -6.85 16.45 -28.71
N LYS A 407 -6.22 16.67 -27.52
CA LYS A 407 -5.05 17.56 -27.41
C LYS A 407 -3.86 17.03 -28.21
N VAL A 408 -3.62 15.72 -28.22
CA VAL A 408 -2.51 15.14 -28.98
C VAL A 408 -2.76 15.25 -30.48
N GLU A 409 -3.99 15.01 -30.95
CA GLU A 409 -4.37 15.15 -32.34
C GLU A 409 -4.24 16.62 -32.83
N ALA A 410 -4.63 17.60 -32.00
CA ALA A 410 -4.49 19.04 -32.31
C ALA A 410 -3.05 19.55 -32.35
N ILE A 411 -2.08 18.84 -31.79
CA ILE A 411 -0.65 19.19 -31.85
C ILE A 411 0.02 18.57 -33.09
N GLN A 412 -0.55 17.52 -33.64
CA GLN A 412 -0.02 16.80 -34.81
C GLN A 412 -0.56 17.36 -36.15
N THR A 413 -1.63 18.15 -36.11
CA THR A 413 -2.15 18.94 -37.26
C THR A 413 -1.57 20.35 -37.23
#